data_930e8ddc6db4d285082d02587c515dac
#
_entry.id   930e8ddc6db4d285082d02587c515dac
#
_cell.length_a   1.000
_cell.length_b   1.000
_cell.length_c   1.000
_cell.angle_alpha   90.00
_cell.angle_beta   90.00
_cell.angle_gamma   90.00
#
_symmetry.space_group_name_H-M   'P 1'
#
loop_
_entity.id
_entity.type
_entity.pdbx_description
1 polymer ?
#
loop_
_entity_poly.entity_id
_entity_poly.type
_entity_poly.pdbx_seq_one_letter_code
_entity_poly.pdbx_strand_id
1 'polypeptide(L)' 'MKAKSALQIRLDEAHALATETFGSKEMAEKWLHSENFVLKSTPISMVESESGLLEVKRILNAISYGGVI' A
#
# COMPACT_ATOMS: atom_id res chain seq x y z
N MET A 1 16.55 -18.49 12.85
CA MET A 1 15.96 -17.54 11.91
C MET A 1 14.78 -16.83 12.54
N LYS A 2 14.76 -15.55 12.39
CA LYS A 2 13.70 -14.76 13.01
C LYS A 2 12.52 -14.58 12.07
N ALA A 3 11.33 -14.70 12.63
CA ALA A 3 10.15 -14.39 11.88
C ALA A 3 10.00 -12.88 11.75
N LYS A 4 9.42 -12.44 10.67
CA LYS A 4 9.14 -11.03 10.48
C LYS A 4 8.03 -10.60 11.42
N SER A 5 8.11 -9.36 11.87
CA SER A 5 7.03 -8.81 12.70
C SER A 5 5.78 -8.64 11.85
N ALA A 6 4.64 -8.52 12.52
CA ALA A 6 3.39 -8.29 11.81
C ALA A 6 3.47 -7.02 10.97
N LEU A 7 4.10 -5.99 11.53
CA LEU A 7 4.24 -4.74 10.78
C LEU A 7 5.09 -4.93 9.52
N GLN A 8 6.17 -5.68 9.64
CA GLN A 8 7.04 -5.91 8.48
C GLN A 8 6.31 -6.68 7.39
N ILE A 9 5.51 -7.67 7.79
CA ILE A 9 4.72 -8.43 6.83
C ILE A 9 3.74 -7.52 6.11
N ARG A 10 3.08 -6.64 6.84
CA ARG A 10 2.14 -5.71 6.22
C ARG A 10 2.83 -4.74 5.29
N LEU A 11 4.01 -4.25 5.68
CA LEU A 11 4.78 -3.37 4.82
C LEU A 11 5.19 -4.07 3.54
N ASP A 12 5.64 -5.32 3.66
CA ASP A 12 6.04 -6.09 2.48
C ASP A 12 4.86 -6.28 1.54
N GLU A 13 3.70 -6.58 2.09
CA GLU A 13 2.50 -6.75 1.26
C GLU A 13 2.13 -5.47 0.53
N ALA A 14 2.16 -4.35 1.24
CA ALA A 14 1.81 -3.07 0.64
C ALA A 14 2.79 -2.72 -0.48
N HIS A 15 4.09 -2.93 -0.23
CA HIS A 15 5.10 -2.64 -1.24
C HIS A 15 4.94 -3.53 -2.46
N ALA A 16 4.70 -4.82 -2.24
CA ALA A 16 4.56 -5.74 -3.35
C ALA A 16 3.35 -5.39 -4.21
N LEU A 17 2.23 -5.13 -3.55
CA LEU A 17 1.01 -4.83 -4.28
C LEU A 17 1.12 -3.48 -5.01
N ALA A 18 1.70 -2.49 -4.37
CA ALA A 18 1.88 -1.19 -5.00
C ALA A 18 2.81 -1.30 -6.21
N THR A 19 3.89 -2.06 -6.06
CA THR A 19 4.81 -2.26 -7.18
C THR A 19 4.11 -2.92 -8.36
N GLU A 20 3.28 -3.90 -8.07
CA GLU A 20 2.52 -4.58 -9.10
C GLU A 20 1.52 -3.62 -9.75
N THR A 21 0.88 -2.81 -8.95
CA THR A 21 -0.14 -1.88 -9.44
C THR A 21 0.45 -0.83 -10.35
N PHE A 22 1.58 -0.26 -9.97
CA PHE A 22 2.19 0.84 -10.73
C PHE A 22 3.24 0.38 -11.71
N GLY A 23 3.65 -0.88 -11.62
CA GLY A 23 4.63 -1.43 -12.55
C GLY A 23 6.05 -1.01 -12.29
N SER A 24 6.32 -0.36 -11.17
CA SER A 24 7.66 0.11 -10.87
C SER A 24 7.78 0.33 -9.37
N LYS A 25 8.93 -0.07 -8.84
CA LYS A 25 9.19 0.10 -7.42
C LYS A 25 9.28 1.58 -7.05
N GLU A 26 9.83 2.36 -7.95
CA GLU A 26 9.98 3.80 -7.74
C GLU A 26 8.64 4.48 -7.57
N MET A 27 7.71 4.16 -8.46
CA MET A 27 6.37 4.73 -8.40
C MET A 27 5.63 4.27 -7.16
N ALA A 28 5.82 3.00 -6.80
CA ALA A 28 5.18 2.45 -5.62
C ALA A 28 5.65 3.18 -4.37
N GLU A 29 6.96 3.40 -4.26
CA GLU A 29 7.52 4.12 -3.12
C GLU A 29 6.95 5.53 -3.03
N LYS A 30 6.91 6.19 -4.16
CA LYS A 30 6.39 7.55 -4.21
C LYS A 30 4.95 7.60 -3.73
N TRP A 31 4.14 6.69 -4.23
CA TRP A 31 2.73 6.64 -3.85
C TRP A 31 2.56 6.34 -2.37
N LEU A 32 3.32 5.37 -1.87
CA LEU A 32 3.19 4.96 -0.48
C LEU A 32 3.57 6.07 0.49
N HIS A 33 4.50 6.92 0.09
CA HIS A 33 4.97 7.99 0.97
C HIS A 33 4.31 9.33 0.71
N SER A 34 3.34 9.37 -0.20
CA SER A 34 2.62 10.61 -0.47
C SER A 34 1.28 10.58 0.24
N GLU A 35 0.85 11.75 0.70
CA GLU A 35 -0.44 11.81 1.36
C GLU A 35 -1.54 11.52 0.37
N ASN A 36 -2.42 10.60 0.75
CA ASN A 36 -3.51 10.20 -0.11
C ASN A 36 -4.75 10.98 0.26
N PHE A 37 -5.40 11.54 -0.75
CA PHE A 37 -6.56 12.38 -0.53
C PHE A 37 -7.70 11.60 0.14
N VAL A 38 -7.93 10.38 -0.29
CA VAL A 38 -8.99 9.56 0.25
C VAL A 38 -8.71 9.12 1.67
N LEU A 39 -7.47 8.71 1.92
CA LEU A 39 -7.06 8.22 3.24
C LEU A 39 -6.79 9.34 4.22
N LYS A 40 -6.49 10.53 3.71
CA LYS A 40 -6.11 11.68 4.52
C LYS A 40 -4.84 11.42 5.32
N SER A 41 -4.01 10.53 4.81
CA SER A 41 -2.71 10.23 5.40
C SER A 41 -1.92 9.47 4.35
N THR A 42 -0.64 9.21 4.65
CA THR A 42 0.16 8.44 3.71
C THR A 42 -0.27 6.98 3.78
N PRO A 43 -0.34 6.30 2.64
CA PRO A 43 -0.69 4.87 2.65
C PRO A 43 0.22 4.06 3.55
N ILE A 44 1.51 4.40 3.59
CA ILE A 44 2.44 3.62 4.38
C ILE A 44 2.14 3.72 5.88
N SER A 45 1.61 4.85 6.33
CA SER A 45 1.25 4.97 7.75
C SER A 45 0.01 4.16 8.08
N MET A 46 -0.82 3.90 7.08
CA MET A 46 -2.04 3.11 7.29
C MET A 46 -1.76 1.65 7.58
N VAL A 47 -0.63 1.15 7.09
CA VAL A 47 -0.34 -0.28 7.27
C VAL A 47 0.08 -0.62 8.70
N GLU A 48 0.10 0.35 9.58
CA GLU A 48 0.36 0.08 10.99
C GLU A 48 -0.75 -0.78 11.61
N SER A 49 -1.92 -0.79 11.00
CA SER A 49 -2.99 -1.65 11.45
C SER A 49 -3.47 -2.51 10.29
N GLU A 50 -4.11 -3.63 10.62
CA GLU A 50 -4.64 -4.50 9.59
C GLU A 50 -5.78 -3.86 8.82
N SER A 51 -6.63 -3.13 9.52
CA SER A 51 -7.72 -2.45 8.83
C SER A 51 -7.19 -1.37 7.90
N GLY A 52 -6.11 -0.70 8.29
CA GLY A 52 -5.47 0.27 7.42
C GLY A 52 -4.88 -0.38 6.18
N LEU A 53 -4.27 -1.53 6.35
CA LEU A 53 -3.74 -2.28 5.21
C LEU A 53 -4.86 -2.66 4.25
N LEU A 54 -6.01 -3.05 4.77
CA LEU A 54 -7.14 -3.38 3.92
C LEU A 54 -7.58 -2.20 3.09
N GLU A 55 -7.58 -1.01 3.67
CA GLU A 55 -7.93 0.19 2.92
C GLU A 55 -6.93 0.47 1.82
N VAL A 56 -5.64 0.31 2.12
CA VAL A 56 -4.60 0.50 1.11
C VAL A 56 -4.78 -0.51 -0.02
N LYS A 57 -5.03 -1.76 0.33
CA LYS A 57 -5.25 -2.79 -0.69
C LYS A 57 -6.45 -2.48 -1.55
N ARG A 58 -7.51 -1.97 -0.94
CA ARG A 58 -8.72 -1.64 -1.69
C ARG A 58 -8.44 -0.56 -2.72
N ILE A 59 -7.70 0.47 -2.33
CA ILE A 59 -7.37 1.55 -3.25
C ILE A 59 -6.48 1.05 -4.37
N LEU A 60 -5.47 0.26 -4.03
CA LEU A 60 -4.57 -0.28 -5.06
C LEU A 60 -5.31 -1.18 -6.02
N ASN A 61 -6.24 -1.98 -5.51
CA ASN A 61 -7.05 -2.83 -6.39
C ASN A 61 -7.91 -2.00 -7.34
N ALA A 62 -8.48 -0.93 -6.83
CA ALA A 62 -9.28 -0.05 -7.67
C ALA A 62 -8.45 0.53 -8.80
N ILE A 63 -7.23 0.93 -8.50
CA ILE A 63 -6.32 1.47 -9.50
C ILE A 63 -5.96 0.39 -10.51
N SER A 64 -5.67 -0.83 -10.02
CA SER A 64 -5.30 -1.95 -10.89
C SER A 64 -6.39 -2.31 -11.87
N TYR A 65 -7.63 -2.20 -11.45
CA TYR A 65 -8.76 -2.55 -12.32
C TYR A 65 -9.17 -1.39 -13.21
N GLY A 66 -8.23 -0.51 -13.48
CA GLY A 66 -8.45 0.53 -14.43
C GLY A 66 -8.66 1.90 -13.84
N GLY A 67 -8.70 1.96 -12.54
CA GLY A 67 -8.87 3.24 -11.87
C GLY A 67 -10.11 3.97 -12.31
N VAL A 68 -11.04 3.26 -12.84
CA VAL A 68 -12.26 3.87 -13.34
C VAL A 68 -13.21 4.02 -12.21
N ILE A 69 -13.41 5.16 -11.86
CA ILE A 69 -14.33 5.39 -10.79
C ILE A 69 -15.34 6.43 -11.22
#